data_1714a628f0bd56db9b5d7577a2b639a0
#
_entry.id   1714a628f0bd56db9b5d7577a2b639a0
#
_cell.length_a   1.000
_cell.length_b   1.000
_cell.length_c   1.000
_cell.angle_alpha   90.00
_cell.angle_beta   90.00
_cell.angle_gamma   90.00
#
_symmetry.space_group_name_H-M   'P 1'
#
loop_
_entity.id
_entity.type
_entity.pdbx_description
1 polymer ?
#
loop_
_entity_poly.entity_id
_entity_poly.type
_entity_poly.pdbx_seq_one_letter_code
_entity_poly.pdbx_strand_id
1 'polypeptide(L)'
;YGGFSGEAEVSKKSANEIFNAFNTSIGTPILVRIIDKNWTAEFQGKDYVIDKNDFSFVSDQGKIAFKSVFNIIHGTPGEDGKLSGYFDLIGIPYNSSGVLASSLTFNKNWCNRFLSTYGIAVPKSVVFYKEENNFELYSELSFPCFVKPNNGGSSIGTHKVYDKEALGIALKDAFKHDKEVI
;
A
#
# COMPACT_ATOMS: atom_id res chain seq x y z
N TYR A 1 4.87 2.01 -10.66
CA TYR A 1 5.66 2.27 -9.45
C TYR A 1 5.28 3.61 -8.81
N GLY A 2 5.80 3.88 -7.61
CA GLY A 2 5.54 5.10 -6.85
C GLY A 2 4.75 4.80 -5.59
N GLY A 3 3.56 5.37 -5.47
CA GLY A 3 2.69 5.25 -4.30
C GLY A 3 2.64 6.53 -3.49
N PHE A 4 1.78 6.51 -2.44
CA PHE A 4 1.50 7.67 -1.58
C PHE A 4 2.06 7.46 -0.17
N SER A 5 2.83 6.42 0.02
CA SER A 5 3.49 6.07 1.29
C SER A 5 4.97 6.44 1.28
N GLY A 6 5.62 6.34 2.44
CA GLY A 6 7.06 6.50 2.56
C GLY A 6 7.89 5.45 1.81
N GLU A 7 7.24 4.49 1.13
CA GLU A 7 7.87 3.38 0.41
C GLU A 7 8.04 3.65 -1.10
N ALA A 8 7.72 4.86 -1.58
CA ALA A 8 7.76 5.20 -3.01
C ALA A 8 9.15 5.00 -3.66
N GLU A 9 10.23 5.29 -2.93
CA GLU A 9 11.60 5.09 -3.42
C GLU A 9 11.97 3.60 -3.52
N VAL A 10 11.45 2.76 -2.63
CA VAL A 10 11.63 1.30 -2.69
C VAL A 10 10.90 0.75 -3.92
N SER A 11 9.66 1.19 -4.12
CA SER A 11 8.86 0.86 -5.32
C SER A 11 9.60 1.23 -6.61
N LYS A 12 10.22 2.42 -6.68
CA LYS A 12 10.98 2.87 -7.83
C LYS A 12 12.19 1.98 -8.13
N LYS A 13 12.95 1.60 -7.09
CA LYS A 13 14.09 0.68 -7.26
C LYS A 13 13.64 -0.66 -7.81
N SER A 14 12.64 -1.27 -7.19
CA SER A 14 12.08 -2.55 -7.62
C SER A 14 11.54 -2.50 -9.06
N ALA A 15 10.86 -1.42 -9.44
CA ALA A 15 10.37 -1.23 -10.80
C ALA A 15 11.49 -1.17 -11.83
N ASN A 16 12.58 -0.46 -11.54
CA ASN A 16 13.74 -0.39 -12.44
C ASN A 16 14.45 -1.75 -12.58
N GLU A 17 14.57 -2.51 -11.50
CA GLU A 17 15.16 -3.86 -11.55
C GLU A 17 14.31 -4.79 -12.43
N ILE A 18 12.99 -4.77 -12.25
CA ILE A 18 12.07 -5.58 -13.07
C ILE A 18 12.10 -5.11 -14.53
N PHE A 19 12.08 -3.80 -14.78
CA PHE A 19 12.15 -3.24 -16.11
C PHE A 19 13.42 -3.68 -16.87
N ASN A 20 14.58 -3.64 -16.22
CA ASN A 20 15.86 -4.05 -16.79
C ASN A 20 15.96 -5.56 -17.00
N ALA A 21 15.28 -6.36 -16.19
CA ALA A 21 15.24 -7.82 -16.29
C ALA A 21 14.14 -8.33 -17.24
N PHE A 22 13.29 -7.45 -17.77
CA PHE A 22 12.12 -7.85 -18.55
C PHE A 22 12.53 -8.49 -19.89
N ASN A 23 11.93 -9.62 -20.20
CA ASN A 23 12.13 -10.30 -21.48
C ASN A 23 11.32 -9.60 -22.59
N THR A 24 11.99 -8.82 -23.42
CA THR A 24 11.36 -8.04 -24.50
C THR A 24 10.73 -8.88 -25.61
N SER A 25 10.97 -10.20 -25.64
CA SER A 25 10.29 -11.09 -26.60
C SER A 25 8.79 -11.25 -26.32
N ILE A 26 8.32 -10.96 -25.10
CA ILE A 26 6.91 -11.07 -24.70
C ILE A 26 6.15 -9.75 -24.74
N GLY A 27 6.86 -8.64 -24.93
CA GLY A 27 6.24 -7.31 -25.01
C GLY A 27 7.22 -6.18 -24.78
N THR A 28 6.73 -4.96 -24.83
CA THR A 28 7.49 -3.74 -24.53
C THR A 28 7.11 -3.24 -23.12
N PRO A 29 8.03 -3.28 -22.15
CA PRO A 29 7.76 -2.74 -20.82
C PRO A 29 7.76 -1.21 -20.88
N ILE A 30 6.86 -0.59 -20.14
CA ILE A 30 6.77 0.87 -19.97
C ILE A 30 6.65 1.15 -18.49
N LEU A 31 7.54 1.99 -17.97
CA LEU A 31 7.46 2.44 -16.58
C LEU A 31 6.33 3.45 -16.42
N VAL A 32 5.41 3.19 -15.51
CA VAL A 32 4.35 4.13 -15.14
C VAL A 32 4.54 4.56 -13.70
N ARG A 33 4.72 5.86 -13.50
CA ARG A 33 4.84 6.48 -12.19
C ARG A 33 3.48 6.96 -11.71
N ILE A 34 3.07 6.52 -10.53
CA ILE A 34 1.82 6.90 -9.86
C ILE A 34 2.18 7.61 -8.56
N ILE A 35 2.05 8.94 -8.53
CA ILE A 35 2.27 9.77 -7.35
C ILE A 35 1.08 10.72 -7.24
N ASP A 36 0.33 10.64 -6.15
CA ASP A 36 -0.88 11.42 -5.91
C ASP A 36 -1.83 11.41 -7.12
N LYS A 37 -2.14 12.59 -7.65
CA LYS A 37 -3.00 12.74 -8.82
C LYS A 37 -2.23 12.68 -10.14
N ASN A 38 -0.89 12.64 -10.09
CA ASN A 38 -0.04 12.69 -11.28
C ASN A 38 0.40 11.28 -11.66
N TRP A 39 -0.12 10.80 -12.77
CA TRP A 39 0.22 9.51 -13.35
C TRP A 39 0.90 9.73 -14.68
N THR A 40 2.13 9.25 -14.82
CA THR A 40 2.96 9.48 -16.01
C THR A 40 3.61 8.19 -16.50
N ALA A 41 3.62 7.98 -17.81
CA ALA A 41 4.35 6.92 -18.49
C ALA A 41 5.69 7.45 -19.02
N GLU A 42 6.77 6.73 -18.73
CA GLU A 42 8.10 7.00 -19.31
C GLU A 42 8.22 6.19 -20.61
N PHE A 43 8.18 6.86 -21.74
CA PHE A 43 8.27 6.19 -23.05
C PHE A 43 9.20 6.93 -23.98
N GLN A 44 10.20 6.23 -24.54
CA GLN A 44 11.21 6.79 -25.46
C GLN A 44 11.89 8.07 -24.95
N GLY A 45 12.21 8.08 -23.64
CA GLY A 45 12.91 9.21 -23.02
C GLY A 45 12.04 10.45 -22.74
N LYS A 46 10.72 10.34 -22.87
CA LYS A 46 9.74 11.40 -22.55
C LYS A 46 8.70 10.89 -21.56
N ASP A 47 8.17 11.82 -20.78
CA ASP A 47 7.05 11.59 -19.86
C ASP A 47 5.73 11.97 -20.54
N TYR A 48 4.76 11.07 -20.49
CA TYR A 48 3.41 11.27 -21.00
C TYR A 48 2.39 11.10 -19.88
N VAL A 49 1.38 11.97 -19.85
CA VAL A 49 0.31 11.90 -18.86
C VAL A 49 -0.61 10.72 -19.18
N ILE A 50 -0.94 9.92 -18.15
CA ILE A 50 -1.89 8.81 -18.26
C ILE A 50 -3.31 9.32 -18.29
N ASP A 51 -4.09 8.91 -19.29
CA ASP A 51 -5.54 9.01 -19.28
C ASP A 51 -6.12 7.96 -18.33
N LYS A 52 -6.70 8.41 -17.22
CA LYS A 52 -7.25 7.52 -16.19
C LYS A 52 -8.59 6.89 -16.54
N ASN A 53 -9.21 7.29 -17.65
CA ASN A 53 -10.46 6.66 -18.08
C ASN A 53 -10.23 5.25 -18.62
N ASP A 54 -9.06 4.99 -19.21
CA ASP A 54 -8.73 3.71 -19.82
C ASP A 54 -7.27 3.26 -19.60
N PHE A 55 -6.55 3.96 -18.73
CA PHE A 55 -5.13 3.72 -18.45
C PHE A 55 -4.27 3.68 -19.70
N SER A 56 -4.37 4.69 -20.55
CA SER A 56 -3.59 4.87 -21.77
C SER A 56 -2.85 6.20 -21.76
N PHE A 57 -2.02 6.44 -22.78
CA PHE A 57 -1.43 7.75 -23.02
C PHE A 57 -1.28 8.01 -24.53
N VAL A 58 -1.18 9.28 -24.90
CA VAL A 58 -0.96 9.68 -26.29
C VAL A 58 0.50 10.11 -26.46
N SER A 59 1.25 9.35 -27.27
CA SER A 59 2.63 9.66 -27.65
C SER A 59 2.69 10.34 -29.01
N ASP A 60 3.87 10.73 -29.46
CA ASP A 60 4.11 11.22 -30.82
C ASP A 60 3.77 10.17 -31.91
N GLN A 61 3.64 8.90 -31.53
CA GLN A 61 3.28 7.78 -32.42
C GLN A 61 1.80 7.40 -32.36
N GLY A 62 0.99 8.16 -31.60
CA GLY A 62 -0.43 7.91 -31.37
C GLY A 62 -0.75 7.36 -30.00
N LYS A 63 -1.98 6.88 -29.82
CA LYS A 63 -2.48 6.35 -28.55
C LYS A 63 -1.87 4.98 -28.25
N ILE A 64 -1.33 4.84 -27.04
CA ILE A 64 -0.77 3.60 -26.52
C ILE A 64 -1.62 3.15 -25.31
N ALA A 65 -2.15 1.93 -25.39
CA ALA A 65 -2.88 1.26 -24.33
C ALA A 65 -2.07 0.08 -23.77
N PHE A 66 -2.22 -0.19 -22.47
CA PHE A 66 -1.54 -1.30 -21.81
C PHE A 66 -2.36 -2.58 -21.90
N LYS A 67 -1.70 -3.72 -22.17
CA LYS A 67 -2.33 -5.05 -22.17
C LYS A 67 -2.44 -5.64 -20.78
N SER A 68 -1.51 -5.29 -19.89
CA SER A 68 -1.47 -5.74 -18.50
C SER A 68 -0.61 -4.81 -17.67
N VAL A 69 -0.77 -4.86 -16.37
CA VAL A 69 -0.02 -4.07 -15.41
C VAL A 69 0.76 -4.99 -14.47
N PHE A 70 2.03 -4.71 -14.28
CA PHE A 70 2.82 -5.24 -13.19
C PHE A 70 2.91 -4.20 -12.09
N ASN A 71 2.05 -4.35 -11.06
CA ASN A 71 2.02 -3.45 -9.92
C ASN A 71 3.15 -3.81 -8.95
N ILE A 72 4.01 -2.84 -8.66
CA ILE A 72 5.12 -2.92 -7.70
C ILE A 72 5.08 -1.75 -6.71
N ILE A 73 3.93 -1.16 -6.52
CA ILE A 73 3.73 -0.11 -5.53
C ILE A 73 3.60 -0.76 -4.15
N HIS A 74 4.47 -0.36 -3.23
CA HIS A 74 4.39 -0.73 -1.82
C HIS A 74 3.49 0.26 -1.07
N GLY A 75 2.62 -0.27 -0.20
CA GLY A 75 1.63 0.52 0.51
C GLY A 75 0.49 0.99 -0.39
N THR A 76 -0.14 2.11 0.00
CA THR A 76 -1.25 2.70 -0.76
C THR A 76 -0.75 3.41 -2.02
N PRO A 77 -1.44 3.31 -3.16
CA PRO A 77 -2.68 2.59 -3.47
C PRO A 77 -2.46 1.17 -4.02
N GLY A 78 -1.23 0.63 -3.94
CA GLY A 78 -0.84 -0.63 -4.59
C GLY A 78 -1.27 -1.88 -3.85
N GLU A 79 -1.27 -1.85 -2.50
CA GLU A 79 -1.51 -3.02 -1.66
C GLU A 79 -2.84 -2.97 -0.91
N ASP A 80 -3.53 -1.82 -0.90
CA ASP A 80 -4.79 -1.62 -0.17
C ASP A 80 -6.06 -1.89 -0.99
N GLY A 81 -5.91 -2.44 -2.20
CA GLY A 81 -7.01 -2.77 -3.10
C GLY A 81 -7.49 -1.63 -4.01
N LYS A 82 -7.02 -0.40 -3.83
CA LYS A 82 -7.49 0.76 -4.63
C LYS A 82 -7.12 0.63 -6.09
N LEU A 83 -5.84 0.33 -6.40
CA LEU A 83 -5.41 0.11 -7.78
C LEU A 83 -6.02 -1.15 -8.37
N SER A 84 -6.13 -2.22 -7.58
CA SER A 84 -6.81 -3.44 -8.02
C SER A 84 -8.24 -3.14 -8.47
N GLY A 85 -9.01 -2.39 -7.67
CA GLY A 85 -10.36 -1.97 -8.03
C GLY A 85 -10.43 -1.07 -9.26
N TYR A 86 -9.47 -0.18 -9.43
CA TYR A 86 -9.39 0.64 -10.63
C TYR A 86 -9.13 -0.21 -11.87
N PHE A 87 -8.17 -1.15 -11.82
CA PHE A 87 -7.86 -2.02 -12.95
C PHE A 87 -9.00 -3.01 -13.26
N ASP A 88 -9.71 -3.51 -12.23
CA ASP A 88 -10.91 -4.32 -12.40
C ASP A 88 -11.98 -3.55 -13.18
N LEU A 89 -12.24 -2.28 -12.83
CA LEU A 89 -13.25 -1.44 -13.49
C LEU A 89 -12.98 -1.18 -14.97
N ILE A 90 -11.70 -1.03 -15.34
CA ILE A 90 -11.30 -0.78 -16.74
C ILE A 90 -10.87 -2.05 -17.49
N GLY A 91 -10.94 -3.21 -16.83
CA GLY A 91 -10.68 -4.52 -17.44
C GLY A 91 -9.22 -4.79 -17.79
N ILE A 92 -8.24 -4.20 -17.09
CA ILE A 92 -6.82 -4.43 -17.33
C ILE A 92 -6.29 -5.49 -16.34
N PRO A 93 -5.70 -6.61 -16.82
CA PRO A 93 -5.08 -7.62 -15.97
C PRO A 93 -3.89 -7.07 -15.18
N TYR A 94 -3.72 -7.53 -13.94
CA TYR A 94 -2.63 -7.13 -13.05
C TYR A 94 -2.17 -8.30 -12.16
N ASN A 95 -1.01 -8.17 -11.52
CA ASN A 95 -0.33 -9.24 -10.76
C ASN A 95 -0.63 -9.29 -9.26
N SER A 96 -1.42 -8.38 -8.71
CA SER A 96 -1.71 -8.35 -7.28
C SER A 96 -2.98 -9.12 -6.92
N SER A 97 -3.21 -9.34 -5.61
CA SER A 97 -4.46 -9.89 -5.10
C SER A 97 -5.64 -8.99 -5.45
N GLY A 98 -6.84 -9.56 -5.57
CA GLY A 98 -8.06 -8.79 -5.83
C GLY A 98 -8.40 -7.84 -4.67
N VAL A 99 -9.38 -6.97 -4.89
CA VAL A 99 -9.78 -5.88 -3.98
C VAL A 99 -9.99 -6.34 -2.55
N LEU A 100 -10.81 -7.39 -2.35
CA LEU A 100 -11.15 -7.86 -1.01
C LEU A 100 -9.92 -8.37 -0.25
N ALA A 101 -9.11 -9.22 -0.87
CA ALA A 101 -7.94 -9.78 -0.21
C ALA A 101 -6.92 -8.69 0.12
N SER A 102 -6.64 -7.78 -0.81
CA SER A 102 -5.73 -6.65 -0.61
C SER A 102 -6.20 -5.75 0.54
N SER A 103 -7.45 -5.29 0.50
CA SER A 103 -7.99 -4.37 1.52
C SER A 103 -8.03 -5.01 2.90
N LEU A 104 -8.41 -6.29 2.99
CA LEU A 104 -8.51 -7.01 4.25
C LEU A 104 -7.12 -7.23 4.87
N THR A 105 -6.16 -7.69 4.09
CA THR A 105 -4.82 -8.02 4.60
C THR A 105 -3.97 -6.79 4.89
N PHE A 106 -4.22 -5.67 4.21
CA PHE A 106 -3.53 -4.41 4.46
C PHE A 106 -3.90 -3.78 5.81
N ASN A 107 -5.15 -3.99 6.26
CA ASN A 107 -5.63 -3.52 7.55
C ASN A 107 -5.41 -4.60 8.63
N LYS A 108 -4.44 -4.39 9.53
CA LYS A 108 -4.01 -5.39 10.51
C LYS A 108 -5.12 -5.84 11.46
N ASN A 109 -5.97 -4.90 11.90
CA ASN A 109 -7.08 -5.21 12.79
C ASN A 109 -8.13 -6.09 12.09
N TRP A 110 -8.56 -5.71 10.91
CA TRP A 110 -9.53 -6.51 10.17
C TRP A 110 -8.97 -7.85 9.73
N CYS A 111 -7.70 -7.92 9.34
CA CYS A 111 -7.02 -9.17 9.03
C CYS A 111 -7.02 -10.11 10.24
N ASN A 112 -6.62 -9.62 11.42
CA ASN A 112 -6.62 -10.42 12.65
C ASN A 112 -8.03 -10.88 13.03
N ARG A 113 -9.02 -10.00 12.99
CA ARG A 113 -10.43 -10.34 13.28
C ARG A 113 -10.95 -11.41 12.31
N PHE A 114 -10.69 -11.26 11.03
CA PHE A 114 -11.11 -12.22 10.02
C PHE A 114 -10.46 -13.59 10.26
N LEU A 115 -9.16 -13.65 10.45
CA LEU A 115 -8.43 -14.89 10.68
C LEU A 115 -8.90 -15.60 11.95
N SER A 116 -9.23 -14.86 13.01
CA SER A 116 -9.73 -15.44 14.26
C SER A 116 -11.07 -16.17 14.08
N THR A 117 -11.91 -15.75 13.13
CA THR A 117 -13.19 -16.45 12.86
C THR A 117 -12.98 -17.84 12.28
N TYR A 118 -11.81 -18.11 11.72
CA TYR A 118 -11.41 -19.44 11.21
C TYR A 118 -10.58 -20.24 12.22
N GLY A 119 -10.52 -19.79 13.48
CA GLY A 119 -9.74 -20.48 14.53
C GLY A 119 -8.23 -20.32 14.40
N ILE A 120 -7.75 -19.41 13.55
CA ILE A 120 -6.31 -19.10 13.42
C ILE A 120 -5.91 -18.24 14.60
N ALA A 121 -4.85 -18.63 15.32
CA ALA A 121 -4.31 -17.87 16.43
C ALA A 121 -3.77 -16.52 15.96
N VAL A 122 -4.27 -15.45 16.53
CA VAL A 122 -3.84 -14.08 16.25
C VAL A 122 -3.44 -13.37 17.55
N PRO A 123 -2.53 -12.37 17.47
CA PRO A 123 -2.19 -11.58 18.65
C PRO A 123 -3.41 -10.86 19.23
N LYS A 124 -3.53 -10.81 20.56
CA LYS A 124 -4.48 -9.91 21.20
C LYS A 124 -4.11 -8.48 20.85
N SER A 125 -5.05 -7.69 20.41
CA SER A 125 -4.81 -6.31 19.96
C SER A 125 -5.97 -5.41 20.29
N VAL A 126 -5.69 -4.12 20.45
CA VAL A 126 -6.63 -3.02 20.58
C VAL A 126 -6.32 -1.97 19.54
N VAL A 127 -7.34 -1.24 19.09
CA VAL A 127 -7.17 -0.16 18.10
C VAL A 127 -7.44 1.17 18.77
N PHE A 128 -6.50 2.09 18.57
CA PHE A 128 -6.61 3.48 18.97
C PHE A 128 -6.93 4.33 17.74
N TYR A 129 -7.87 5.27 17.88
CA TYR A 129 -8.22 6.24 16.85
C TYR A 129 -7.69 7.62 17.20
N LYS A 130 -7.12 8.32 16.24
CA LYS A 130 -6.43 9.60 16.46
C LYS A 130 -7.32 10.68 17.11
N GLU A 131 -8.62 10.63 16.80
CA GLU A 131 -9.60 11.63 17.24
C GLU A 131 -10.32 11.23 18.55
N GLU A 132 -10.06 10.02 19.06
CA GLU A 132 -10.69 9.48 20.24
C GLU A 132 -9.71 9.40 21.42
N ASN A 133 -10.13 9.91 22.58
CA ASN A 133 -9.38 9.78 23.83
C ASN A 133 -9.73 8.44 24.52
N ASN A 134 -9.35 7.32 23.91
CA ASN A 134 -9.67 5.97 24.40
C ASN A 134 -8.69 5.51 25.50
N PHE A 135 -8.52 6.31 26.55
CA PHE A 135 -7.63 5.97 27.67
C PHE A 135 -8.03 4.69 28.43
N GLU A 136 -9.29 4.29 28.35
CA GLU A 136 -9.78 3.04 28.95
C GLU A 136 -9.10 1.81 28.35
N LEU A 137 -8.73 1.83 27.07
CA LEU A 137 -8.08 0.73 26.37
C LEU A 137 -6.66 0.45 26.89
N TYR A 138 -6.04 1.37 27.62
CA TYR A 138 -4.72 1.12 28.25
C TYR A 138 -4.77 -0.01 29.29
N SER A 139 -5.93 -0.26 29.90
CA SER A 139 -6.10 -1.34 30.87
C SER A 139 -6.12 -2.73 30.25
N GLU A 140 -6.39 -2.82 28.95
CA GLU A 140 -6.44 -4.09 28.22
C GLU A 140 -5.07 -4.57 27.74
N LEU A 141 -4.06 -3.70 27.78
CA LEU A 141 -2.73 -3.97 27.24
C LEU A 141 -1.86 -4.68 28.27
N SER A 142 -1.08 -5.63 27.78
CA SER A 142 0.03 -6.28 28.50
C SER A 142 1.35 -5.85 27.90
N PHE A 143 2.34 -5.56 28.73
CA PHE A 143 3.68 -5.20 28.29
C PHE A 143 4.65 -6.39 28.37
N PRO A 144 5.64 -6.50 27.46
CA PRO A 144 5.85 -5.62 26.32
C PRO A 144 4.83 -5.84 25.22
N CYS A 145 4.47 -4.77 24.51
CA CYS A 145 3.62 -4.85 23.31
C CYS A 145 4.21 -4.08 22.12
N PHE A 146 3.62 -4.26 20.96
CA PHE A 146 3.98 -3.49 19.77
C PHE A 146 2.89 -2.47 19.45
N VAL A 147 3.31 -1.27 19.11
CA VAL A 147 2.47 -0.18 18.59
C VAL A 147 2.79 -0.02 17.11
N LYS A 148 1.77 -0.02 16.26
CA LYS A 148 1.95 0.04 14.80
C LYS A 148 0.82 0.83 14.16
N PRO A 149 1.06 1.55 13.04
CA PRO A 149 0.00 1.99 12.14
C PRO A 149 -0.85 0.77 11.72
N ASN A 150 -2.17 0.91 11.74
CA ASN A 150 -3.07 -0.19 11.42
C ASN A 150 -3.00 -0.55 9.92
N ASN A 151 -2.84 0.47 9.06
CA ASN A 151 -2.60 0.31 7.63
C ASN A 151 -1.15 0.70 7.28
N GLY A 152 -0.50 -0.09 6.43
CA GLY A 152 0.88 0.16 6.02
C GLY A 152 1.83 -1.01 6.26
N GLY A 153 3.06 -0.85 5.82
CA GLY A 153 4.10 -1.86 5.81
C GLY A 153 5.46 -1.36 6.30
N SER A 154 6.52 -2.12 5.97
CA SER A 154 7.94 -1.78 6.18
C SER A 154 8.32 -1.31 7.58
N SER A 155 7.52 -1.67 8.60
CA SER A 155 7.72 -1.27 10.00
C SER A 155 7.79 0.24 10.26
N ILE A 156 7.33 1.07 9.33
CA ILE A 156 7.27 2.53 9.51
C ILE A 156 6.31 2.85 10.65
N GLY A 157 6.74 3.66 11.62
CA GLY A 157 5.96 4.00 12.81
C GLY A 157 5.69 2.83 13.76
N THR A 158 6.48 1.74 13.67
CA THR A 158 6.35 0.57 14.55
C THR A 158 7.32 0.64 15.72
N HIS A 159 6.78 0.47 16.94
CA HIS A 159 7.54 0.54 18.19
C HIS A 159 7.25 -0.67 19.09
N LYS A 160 8.28 -1.21 19.72
CA LYS A 160 8.14 -2.12 20.85
C LYS A 160 8.17 -1.29 22.13
N VAL A 161 7.12 -1.40 22.94
CA VAL A 161 6.96 -0.61 24.17
C VAL A 161 6.88 -1.50 25.39
N TYR A 162 7.42 -1.04 26.50
CA TYR A 162 7.58 -1.81 27.74
C TYR A 162 6.74 -1.29 28.89
N ASP A 163 6.18 -0.08 28.77
CA ASP A 163 5.38 0.58 29.79
C ASP A 163 4.40 1.61 29.19
N LYS A 164 3.58 2.21 30.03
CA LYS A 164 2.56 3.20 29.64
C LYS A 164 3.15 4.53 29.15
N GLU A 165 4.30 4.93 29.66
CA GLU A 165 4.96 6.18 29.25
C GLU A 165 5.49 6.07 27.81
N ALA A 166 6.21 4.97 27.52
CA ALA A 166 6.68 4.64 26.19
C ALA A 166 5.51 4.46 25.20
N LEU A 167 4.37 3.92 25.65
CA LEU A 167 3.15 3.77 24.83
C LEU A 167 2.65 5.12 24.32
N GLY A 168 2.58 6.13 25.17
CA GLY A 168 2.12 7.46 24.76
C GLY A 168 3.00 8.11 23.70
N ILE A 169 4.32 7.90 23.77
CA ILE A 169 5.28 8.39 22.77
C ILE A 169 5.10 7.63 21.46
N ALA A 170 5.00 6.30 21.52
CA ALA A 170 4.84 5.43 20.37
C ALA A 170 3.53 5.70 19.61
N LEU A 171 2.42 5.91 20.32
CA LEU A 171 1.14 6.28 19.71
C LEU A 171 1.24 7.61 18.94
N LYS A 172 1.86 8.64 19.54
CA LYS A 172 2.06 9.94 18.87
C LYS A 172 2.85 9.82 17.57
N ASP A 173 3.84 8.93 17.54
CA ASP A 173 4.63 8.71 16.33
C ASP A 173 3.84 7.90 15.28
N ALA A 174 3.21 6.79 15.68
CA ALA A 174 2.40 5.97 14.80
C ALA A 174 1.24 6.74 14.15
N PHE A 175 0.61 7.66 14.89
CA PHE A 175 -0.43 8.56 14.38
C PHE A 175 0.03 9.62 13.35
N LYS A 176 1.32 9.75 13.10
CA LYS A 176 1.82 10.53 11.95
C LYS A 176 1.64 9.78 10.63
N HIS A 177 1.51 8.46 10.68
CA HIS A 177 1.47 7.57 9.54
C HIS A 177 0.09 7.01 9.24
N ASP A 178 -0.78 6.90 10.25
CA ASP A 178 -2.16 6.44 10.11
C ASP A 178 -3.04 7.11 11.15
N LYS A 179 -4.34 7.20 10.90
CA LYS A 179 -5.35 7.63 11.89
C LYS A 179 -5.84 6.49 12.78
N GLU A 180 -5.48 5.26 12.47
CA GLU A 180 -5.72 4.06 13.25
C GLU A 180 -4.39 3.44 13.66
N VAL A 181 -4.22 3.12 14.94
CA VAL A 181 -3.02 2.48 15.49
C VAL A 181 -3.42 1.25 16.27
N ILE A 182 -2.72 0.14 16.04
CA ILE A 182 -2.96 -1.15 16.67
C ILE A 182 -1.79 -1.53 17.57
#